data_6f1753ed7bc2355b1c324b3d6be077ba
#
_entry.id   6f1753ed7bc2355b1c324b3d6be077ba
#
_cell.length_a   1.000
_cell.length_b   1.000
_cell.length_c   1.000
_cell.angle_alpha   90.00
_cell.angle_beta   90.00
_cell.angle_gamma   90.00
#
_symmetry.space_group_name_H-M   'P 1'
#
loop_
_entity.id
_entity.type
_entity.pdbx_description
1 polymer ?
#
loop_
_entity_poly.entity_id
_entity_poly.type
_entity_poly.pdbx_seq_one_letter_code
_entity_poly.pdbx_strand_id
1 'polypeptide(L)'
;MRVINPYLTFPGNCEEAFNFYKSVFGGEFTYVGRFSEMPQQEGKTLSDADKNKIMHISLPISKETILMGSDEWEYRANYGNNIGLSITTDSKEDADRVYQELSGGGVASMPMSQTFWGDYFGMCTDRFNVNWMVSYNENWISQMNGSDQKVESQSMAV
;
A
#
# COMPACT_ATOMS: atom_id res chain seq x y z
N MET A 1 21.62 -3.38 4.65
CA MET A 1 20.30 -2.70 4.71
C MET A 1 19.20 -3.77 4.63
N ARG A 2 18.10 -3.61 5.38
CA ARG A 2 16.92 -4.50 5.32
C ARG A 2 15.71 -3.61 5.07
N VAL A 3 14.83 -4.02 4.16
CA VAL A 3 13.60 -3.30 3.81
C VAL A 3 12.42 -4.24 4.06
N ILE A 4 11.34 -3.72 4.63
CA ILE A 4 10.08 -4.44 4.79
C ILE A 4 9.05 -3.74 3.91
N ASN A 5 8.51 -4.47 2.94
CA ASN A 5 7.45 -3.99 2.07
C ASN A 5 6.15 -4.75 2.36
N PRO A 6 5.00 -4.08 2.35
CA PRO A 6 3.70 -4.76 2.43
C PRO A 6 3.48 -5.65 1.20
N TYR A 7 2.97 -6.85 1.42
CA TYR A 7 2.53 -7.76 0.37
C TYR A 7 1.10 -8.20 0.64
N LEU A 8 0.18 -7.89 -0.27
CA LEU A 8 -1.24 -8.15 -0.12
C LEU A 8 -1.67 -9.29 -1.05
N THR A 9 -2.55 -10.16 -0.56
CA THR A 9 -3.09 -11.25 -1.36
C THR A 9 -4.60 -11.10 -1.48
N PHE A 10 -5.13 -11.28 -2.69
CA PHE A 10 -6.53 -11.03 -3.02
C PHE A 10 -7.21 -12.26 -3.61
N PRO A 11 -8.54 -12.40 -3.45
CA PRO A 11 -9.29 -13.56 -3.93
C PRO A 11 -9.66 -13.49 -5.43
N GLY A 12 -8.79 -12.92 -6.27
CA GLY A 12 -8.99 -12.79 -7.71
C GLY A 12 -9.26 -11.36 -8.19
N ASN A 13 -9.21 -10.36 -7.31
CA ASN A 13 -9.43 -8.93 -7.62
C ASN A 13 -8.21 -8.05 -7.33
N CYS A 14 -7.01 -8.63 -7.37
CA CYS A 14 -5.74 -7.92 -7.13
C CYS A 14 -5.55 -6.75 -8.09
N GLU A 15 -5.81 -6.93 -9.38
CA GLU A 15 -5.65 -5.87 -10.39
C GLU A 15 -6.57 -4.68 -10.12
N GLU A 16 -7.83 -4.95 -9.75
CA GLU A 16 -8.78 -3.90 -9.39
C GLU A 16 -8.32 -3.13 -8.14
N ALA A 17 -7.89 -3.86 -7.10
CA ALA A 17 -7.36 -3.25 -5.89
C ALA A 17 -6.13 -2.37 -6.16
N PHE A 18 -5.18 -2.85 -6.95
CA PHE A 18 -3.97 -2.09 -7.25
C PHE A 18 -4.22 -0.90 -8.19
N ASN A 19 -5.15 -0.98 -9.12
CA ASN A 19 -5.59 0.18 -9.90
C ASN A 19 -6.24 1.24 -8.99
N PHE A 20 -7.01 0.81 -8.01
CA PHE A 20 -7.55 1.71 -6.99
C PHE A 20 -6.42 2.35 -6.16
N TYR A 21 -5.45 1.58 -5.62
CA TYR A 21 -4.33 2.15 -4.87
C TYR A 21 -3.48 3.10 -5.72
N LYS A 22 -3.28 2.79 -7.00
CA LYS A 22 -2.62 3.71 -7.93
C LYS A 22 -3.39 5.03 -8.07
N SER A 23 -4.72 5.01 -8.08
CA SER A 23 -5.53 6.24 -8.12
C SER A 23 -5.43 7.07 -6.84
N VAL A 24 -5.28 6.42 -5.67
CA VAL A 24 -5.14 7.09 -4.36
C VAL A 24 -3.74 7.68 -4.16
N PHE A 25 -2.70 6.88 -4.43
CA PHE A 25 -1.30 7.23 -4.11
C PHE A 25 -0.53 7.82 -5.28
N GLY A 26 -1.05 7.68 -6.49
CA GLY A 26 -0.32 8.02 -7.71
C GLY A 26 0.74 6.99 -8.08
N GLY A 27 1.70 7.41 -8.93
CA GLY A 27 2.79 6.56 -9.37
C GLY A 27 2.43 5.64 -10.54
N GLU A 28 3.39 4.78 -10.89
CA GLU A 28 3.25 3.79 -11.96
C GLU A 28 3.67 2.41 -11.45
N PHE A 29 3.02 1.37 -11.96
CA PHE A 29 3.45 0.01 -11.68
C PHE A 29 4.85 -0.23 -12.23
N THR A 30 5.75 -0.72 -11.39
CA THR A 30 7.09 -1.14 -11.82
C THR A 30 7.11 -2.58 -12.34
N TYR A 31 6.10 -3.36 -11.97
CA TYR A 31 5.91 -4.72 -12.45
C TYR A 31 4.44 -5.12 -12.39
N VAL A 32 3.99 -5.83 -13.42
CA VAL A 32 2.70 -6.54 -13.47
C VAL A 32 2.92 -7.85 -14.20
N GLY A 33 2.80 -8.97 -13.51
CA GLY A 33 2.92 -10.32 -14.10
C GLY A 33 1.66 -11.14 -13.84
N ARG A 34 1.29 -11.97 -14.80
CA ARG A 34 0.12 -12.85 -14.72
C ARG A 34 0.52 -14.31 -14.58
N PHE A 35 -0.35 -15.14 -14.06
CA PHE A 35 -0.08 -16.58 -13.95
C PHE A 35 0.14 -17.25 -15.32
N SER A 36 -0.44 -16.73 -16.40
CA SER A 36 -0.19 -17.20 -17.77
C SER A 36 1.26 -17.06 -18.23
N GLU A 37 2.03 -16.18 -17.60
CA GLU A 37 3.45 -15.93 -17.94
C GLU A 37 4.39 -16.89 -17.19
N MET A 38 3.87 -17.68 -16.24
CA MET A 38 4.67 -18.67 -15.53
C MET A 38 5.10 -19.81 -16.45
N PRO A 39 6.32 -20.35 -16.27
CA PRO A 39 6.70 -21.60 -16.93
C PRO A 39 5.71 -22.71 -16.57
N GLN A 40 5.30 -23.47 -17.58
CA GLN A 40 4.41 -24.61 -17.36
C GLN A 40 5.10 -25.62 -16.43
N GLN A 41 4.42 -25.98 -15.33
CA GLN A 41 4.88 -27.02 -14.42
C GLN A 41 4.24 -28.34 -14.83
N GLU A 42 5.05 -29.42 -14.90
CA GLU A 42 4.52 -30.76 -15.17
C GLU A 42 3.42 -31.15 -14.17
N GLY A 43 2.27 -31.57 -14.69
CA GLY A 43 1.13 -32.01 -13.88
C GLY A 43 0.22 -30.90 -13.35
N LYS A 44 0.51 -29.62 -13.66
CA LYS A 44 -0.33 -28.48 -13.26
C LYS A 44 -0.81 -27.73 -14.50
N THR A 45 -2.12 -27.73 -14.72
CA THR A 45 -2.76 -26.94 -15.78
C THR A 45 -3.52 -25.80 -15.15
N LEU A 46 -3.15 -24.54 -15.50
CA LEU A 46 -3.91 -23.37 -15.12
C LEU A 46 -5.27 -23.38 -15.82
N SER A 47 -6.33 -23.13 -15.04
CA SER A 47 -7.65 -22.86 -15.64
C SER A 47 -7.58 -21.54 -16.44
N ASP A 48 -8.48 -21.36 -17.40
CA ASP A 48 -8.53 -20.10 -18.18
C ASP A 48 -8.87 -18.90 -17.26
N ALA A 49 -9.63 -19.11 -16.20
CA ALA A 49 -9.91 -18.09 -15.18
C ALA A 49 -8.64 -17.70 -14.40
N ASP A 50 -7.74 -18.64 -14.11
CA ASP A 50 -6.53 -18.38 -13.34
C ASP A 50 -5.42 -17.74 -14.18
N LYS A 51 -5.38 -18.00 -15.50
CA LYS A 51 -4.35 -17.45 -16.40
C LYS A 51 -4.26 -15.92 -16.35
N ASN A 52 -5.40 -15.24 -16.21
CA ASN A 52 -5.47 -13.78 -16.21
C ASN A 52 -5.27 -13.15 -14.83
N LYS A 53 -5.28 -13.93 -13.76
CA LYS A 53 -5.02 -13.45 -12.40
C LYS A 53 -3.60 -12.90 -12.27
N ILE A 54 -3.44 -11.97 -11.34
CA ILE A 54 -2.14 -11.37 -11.03
C ILE A 54 -1.30 -12.34 -10.22
N MET A 55 -0.17 -12.74 -10.78
CA MET A 55 0.86 -13.51 -10.09
C MET A 55 1.70 -12.61 -9.19
N HIS A 56 2.03 -11.40 -9.66
CA HIS A 56 2.74 -10.40 -8.90
C HIS A 56 2.51 -9.00 -9.49
N ILE A 57 2.31 -8.02 -8.63
CA ILE A 57 2.21 -6.61 -8.98
C ILE A 57 2.99 -5.77 -7.97
N SER A 58 3.60 -4.68 -8.43
CA SER A 58 4.40 -3.77 -7.62
C SER A 58 4.07 -2.32 -7.93
N LEU A 59 3.71 -1.56 -6.90
CA LEU A 59 3.43 -0.13 -6.94
C LEU A 59 4.32 0.60 -5.93
N PRO A 60 5.35 1.35 -6.36
CA PRO A 60 6.08 2.23 -5.47
C PRO A 60 5.17 3.31 -4.88
N ILE A 61 5.12 3.41 -3.56
CA ILE A 61 4.36 4.43 -2.81
C ILE A 61 5.27 5.61 -2.45
N SER A 62 6.54 5.32 -2.18
CA SER A 62 7.58 6.29 -1.90
C SER A 62 8.93 5.78 -2.40
N LYS A 63 10.01 6.54 -2.14
CA LYS A 63 11.38 6.11 -2.46
C LYS A 63 11.77 4.77 -1.79
N GLU A 64 11.20 4.49 -0.61
CA GLU A 64 11.60 3.36 0.24
C GLU A 64 10.53 2.27 0.35
N THR A 65 9.28 2.57 -0.02
CA THR A 65 8.16 1.66 0.18
C THR A 65 7.53 1.26 -1.15
N ILE A 66 7.45 -0.04 -1.37
CA ILE A 66 6.76 -0.64 -2.51
C ILE A 66 5.58 -1.45 -1.97
N LEU A 67 4.36 -1.10 -2.38
CA LEU A 67 3.19 -1.93 -2.16
C LEU A 67 3.18 -3.04 -3.20
N MET A 68 3.13 -4.28 -2.76
CA MET A 68 3.15 -5.45 -3.63
C MET A 68 1.93 -6.33 -3.37
N GLY A 69 1.59 -7.17 -4.34
CA GLY A 69 0.50 -8.12 -4.17
C GLY A 69 0.37 -9.16 -5.26
N SER A 70 -0.57 -10.05 -5.04
CA SER A 70 -0.97 -11.09 -5.98
C SER A 70 -2.40 -11.53 -5.73
N ASP A 71 -2.95 -12.27 -6.67
CA ASP A 71 -4.14 -13.07 -6.44
C ASP A 71 -3.81 -14.42 -5.77
N GLU A 72 -4.76 -14.97 -5.06
CA GLU A 72 -4.71 -16.35 -4.56
C GLU A 72 -4.65 -17.34 -5.72
N TRP A 73 -3.86 -18.40 -5.55
CA TRP A 73 -3.80 -19.50 -6.51
C TRP A 73 -4.05 -20.87 -5.85
N GLU A 74 -3.09 -21.36 -5.07
CA GLU A 74 -3.19 -22.70 -4.44
C GLU A 74 -3.66 -22.65 -2.99
N TYR A 75 -3.72 -21.47 -2.39
CA TYR A 75 -4.15 -21.24 -1.01
C TYR A 75 -5.13 -20.07 -0.95
N ARG A 76 -5.92 -20.05 0.11
CA ARG A 76 -6.78 -18.90 0.41
C ARG A 76 -6.12 -18.02 1.46
N ALA A 77 -6.10 -16.74 1.23
CA ALA A 77 -5.62 -15.77 2.21
C ALA A 77 -6.57 -15.74 3.42
N ASN A 78 -6.00 -15.60 4.59
CA ASN A 78 -6.77 -15.39 5.81
C ASN A 78 -6.76 -13.91 6.15
N TYR A 79 -7.92 -13.26 5.98
CA TYR A 79 -8.09 -11.84 6.23
C TYR A 79 -8.38 -11.61 7.72
N GLY A 80 -7.35 -11.18 8.46
CA GLY A 80 -7.46 -10.75 9.85
C GLY A 80 -7.53 -9.23 9.98
N ASN A 81 -7.64 -8.75 11.21
CA ASN A 81 -7.67 -7.33 11.53
C ASN A 81 -6.52 -6.88 12.46
N ASN A 82 -5.55 -7.75 12.69
CA ASN A 82 -4.40 -7.49 13.55
C ASN A 82 -3.22 -6.83 12.80
N ILE A 83 -3.33 -6.64 11.49
CA ILE A 83 -2.37 -5.92 10.67
C ILE A 83 -3.09 -4.76 9.99
N GLY A 84 -2.52 -3.57 10.09
CA GLY A 84 -2.95 -2.38 9.38
C GLY A 84 -1.76 -1.72 8.69
N LEU A 85 -2.01 -1.09 7.55
CA LEU A 85 -1.03 -0.28 6.86
C LEU A 85 -1.16 1.17 7.32
N SER A 86 -0.05 1.75 7.75
CA SER A 86 -0.02 3.14 8.21
C SER A 86 0.61 4.03 7.16
N ILE A 87 -0.10 5.10 6.80
CA ILE A 87 0.36 6.13 5.88
C ILE A 87 0.46 7.44 6.63
N THR A 88 1.60 8.09 6.50
CA THR A 88 1.80 9.46 6.95
C THR A 88 1.89 10.36 5.72
N THR A 89 1.11 11.41 5.69
CA THR A 89 1.02 12.37 4.59
C THR A 89 1.75 13.67 4.93
N ASP A 90 2.05 14.46 3.90
CA ASP A 90 2.80 15.71 4.03
C ASP A 90 1.94 16.90 4.49
N SER A 91 0.61 16.75 4.43
CA SER A 91 -0.34 17.79 4.84
C SER A 91 -1.64 17.20 5.37
N LYS A 92 -2.43 18.01 6.10
CA LYS A 92 -3.78 17.65 6.54
C LYS A 92 -4.73 17.43 5.38
N GLU A 93 -4.64 18.27 4.37
CA GLU A 93 -5.46 18.21 3.16
C GLU A 93 -5.23 16.89 2.42
N ASP A 94 -3.97 16.45 2.33
CA ASP A 94 -3.65 15.15 1.72
C ASP A 94 -4.11 13.98 2.61
N ALA A 95 -4.00 14.10 3.93
CA ALA A 95 -4.54 13.11 4.86
C ALA A 95 -6.05 12.93 4.71
N ASP A 96 -6.80 14.04 4.61
CA ASP A 96 -8.24 14.01 4.41
C ASP A 96 -8.61 13.39 3.06
N ARG A 97 -7.90 13.75 1.99
CA ARG A 97 -8.10 13.20 0.65
C ARG A 97 -7.85 11.68 0.63
N VAL A 98 -6.69 11.24 1.10
CA VAL A 98 -6.30 9.82 1.15
C VAL A 98 -7.29 9.02 1.98
N TYR A 99 -7.67 9.53 3.15
CA TYR A 99 -8.66 8.88 4.02
C TYR A 99 -10.02 8.75 3.34
N GLN A 100 -10.50 9.82 2.71
CA GLN A 100 -11.79 9.83 2.01
C GLN A 100 -11.80 8.82 0.85
N GLU A 101 -10.74 8.77 0.06
CA GLU A 101 -10.62 7.86 -1.06
C GLU A 101 -10.54 6.39 -0.59
N LEU A 102 -9.70 6.09 0.40
CA LEU A 102 -9.55 4.74 0.95
C LEU A 102 -10.83 4.23 1.63
N SER A 103 -11.52 5.08 2.38
CA SER A 103 -12.76 4.69 3.06
C SER A 103 -13.97 4.58 2.13
N GLY A 104 -13.85 5.09 0.91
CA GLY A 104 -14.92 5.07 -0.10
C GLY A 104 -15.28 3.65 -0.53
N GLY A 105 -16.53 3.24 -0.23
CA GLY A 105 -17.01 1.87 -0.49
C GLY A 105 -16.55 0.83 0.54
N GLY A 106 -15.84 1.27 1.58
CA GLY A 106 -15.38 0.47 2.71
C GLY A 106 -16.03 0.91 4.03
N VAL A 107 -15.27 0.87 5.12
CA VAL A 107 -15.74 1.21 6.47
C VAL A 107 -14.84 2.28 7.09
N ALA A 108 -15.39 3.46 7.35
CA ALA A 108 -14.74 4.53 8.12
C ALA A 108 -14.84 4.20 9.62
N SER A 109 -13.88 3.45 10.16
CA SER A 109 -13.93 3.00 11.55
C SER A 109 -13.58 4.09 12.57
N MET A 110 -12.69 5.02 12.21
CA MET A 110 -12.34 6.20 13.00
C MET A 110 -12.16 7.39 12.05
N PRO A 111 -13.06 8.39 12.10
CA PRO A 111 -12.92 9.59 11.27
C PRO A 111 -11.65 10.37 11.60
N MET A 112 -11.11 11.08 10.59
CA MET A 112 -9.96 11.96 10.76
C MET A 112 -10.22 12.99 11.86
N SER A 113 -9.36 13.05 12.86
CA SER A 113 -9.47 14.01 13.97
C SER A 113 -8.11 14.27 14.61
N GLN A 114 -8.01 15.41 15.32
CA GLN A 114 -6.83 15.71 16.14
C GLN A 114 -6.81 14.81 17.38
N THR A 115 -5.73 14.08 17.57
CA THR A 115 -5.54 13.21 18.72
C THR A 115 -4.86 13.96 19.88
N PHE A 116 -4.95 13.40 21.10
CA PHE A 116 -4.29 13.98 22.28
C PHE A 116 -2.76 13.84 22.26
N TRP A 117 -2.22 12.90 21.45
CA TRP A 117 -0.77 12.70 21.29
C TRP A 117 -0.16 13.55 20.18
N GLY A 118 -0.93 14.38 19.49
CA GLY A 118 -0.46 15.39 18.57
C GLY A 118 -0.63 15.07 17.08
N ASP A 119 -1.13 13.88 16.73
CA ASP A 119 -1.39 13.50 15.34
C ASP A 119 -2.78 13.92 14.88
N TYR A 120 -2.90 14.30 13.63
CA TYR A 120 -4.17 14.28 12.89
C TYR A 120 -4.31 12.88 12.29
N PHE A 121 -5.33 12.11 12.71
CA PHE A 121 -5.35 10.66 12.54
C PHE A 121 -6.76 10.13 12.25
N GLY A 122 -6.84 9.09 11.43
CA GLY A 122 -8.05 8.33 11.18
C GLY A 122 -7.75 6.87 10.81
N MET A 123 -8.77 6.02 10.89
CA MET A 123 -8.69 4.61 10.54
C MET A 123 -9.85 4.21 9.65
N CYS A 124 -9.58 3.39 8.66
CA CYS A 124 -10.62 2.80 7.80
C CYS A 124 -10.22 1.40 7.35
N THR A 125 -11.23 0.65 6.88
CA THR A 125 -11.03 -0.56 6.09
C THR A 125 -11.54 -0.24 4.69
N ASP A 126 -10.71 -0.47 3.67
CA ASP A 126 -11.12 -0.20 2.31
C ASP A 126 -12.09 -1.27 1.76
N ARG A 127 -12.61 -1.05 0.55
CA ARG A 127 -13.54 -1.97 -0.13
C ARG A 127 -12.94 -3.34 -0.48
N PHE A 128 -11.61 -3.48 -0.37
CA PHE A 128 -10.87 -4.73 -0.57
C PHE A 128 -10.49 -5.42 0.74
N ASN A 129 -11.05 -4.94 1.87
CA ASN A 129 -10.84 -5.46 3.22
C ASN A 129 -9.40 -5.25 3.76
N VAL A 130 -8.69 -4.25 3.27
CA VAL A 130 -7.39 -3.83 3.82
C VAL A 130 -7.59 -2.73 4.85
N ASN A 131 -6.94 -2.90 6.01
CA ASN A 131 -7.03 -1.92 7.11
C ASN A 131 -5.95 -0.85 6.94
N TRP A 132 -6.37 0.41 7.04
CA TRP A 132 -5.52 1.59 6.87
C TRP A 132 -5.59 2.49 8.09
N MET A 133 -4.44 3.05 8.44
CA MET A 133 -4.29 4.19 9.34
C MET A 133 -3.72 5.35 8.53
N VAL A 134 -4.38 6.49 8.57
CA VAL A 134 -3.92 7.70 7.88
C VAL A 134 -3.58 8.74 8.92
N SER A 135 -2.40 9.34 8.80
CA SER A 135 -1.91 10.33 9.77
C SER A 135 -1.19 11.50 9.12
N TYR A 136 -1.21 12.63 9.81
CA TYR A 136 -0.35 13.77 9.57
C TYR A 136 0.18 14.31 10.88
N ASN A 137 1.48 14.59 10.95
CA ASN A 137 2.13 15.22 12.09
C ASN A 137 3.25 16.17 11.61
N GLU A 138 3.07 17.46 11.82
CA GLU A 138 4.00 18.50 11.39
C GLU A 138 5.41 18.32 11.96
N ASN A 139 5.50 17.91 13.23
CA ASN A 139 6.79 17.71 13.90
C ASN A 139 7.56 16.53 13.30
N TRP A 140 6.85 15.47 12.94
CA TRP A 140 7.48 14.29 12.35
C TRP A 140 7.97 14.57 10.93
N ILE A 141 7.17 15.25 10.10
CA ILE A 141 7.57 15.68 8.76
C ILE A 141 8.80 16.58 8.81
N SER A 142 8.83 17.54 9.75
CA SER A 142 9.99 18.42 9.93
C SER A 142 11.26 17.66 10.30
N GLN A 143 11.15 16.59 11.08
CA GLN A 143 12.30 15.73 11.44
C GLN A 143 12.81 14.92 10.25
N MET A 144 11.94 14.37 9.42
CA MET A 144 12.32 13.64 8.21
C MET A 144 13.04 14.55 7.21
N ASN A 145 12.49 15.73 6.91
CA ASN A 145 13.09 16.69 6.00
C ASN A 145 14.45 17.21 6.52
N GLY A 146 14.62 17.35 7.83
CA GLY A 146 15.87 17.75 8.48
C GLY A 146 16.96 16.66 8.45
N SER A 147 16.61 15.38 8.39
CA SER A 147 17.54 14.27 8.26
C SER A 147 18.11 14.13 6.83
N ASP A 148 17.32 14.41 5.82
CA ASP A 148 17.76 14.37 4.42
C ASP A 148 18.79 15.46 4.11
N GLN A 149 18.60 16.67 4.67
CA GLN A 149 19.59 17.76 4.52
C GLN A 149 20.94 17.44 5.18
N LYS A 150 20.96 16.67 6.28
CA LYS A 150 22.22 16.26 6.91
C LYS A 150 22.97 15.19 6.11
N VAL A 151 22.30 14.32 5.42
CA VAL A 151 22.93 13.29 4.57
C VAL A 151 23.51 13.92 3.31
N GLU A 152 22.81 14.88 2.69
CA GLU A 152 23.33 15.59 1.50
C GLU A 152 24.55 16.46 1.83
N SER A 153 24.55 17.15 2.98
CA SER A 153 25.69 17.98 3.38
C SER A 153 26.95 17.19 3.74
N GLN A 154 26.82 15.95 4.18
CA GLN A 154 27.95 15.04 4.41
C GLN A 154 28.49 14.38 3.13
N SER A 155 27.64 14.22 2.11
CA SER A 155 28.04 13.69 0.80
C SER A 155 28.79 14.69 -0.07
N MET A 156 28.66 16.00 0.18
CA MET A 156 29.36 17.07 -0.53
C MET A 156 30.71 17.47 0.11
N ALA A 157 31.07 16.87 1.24
CA ALA A 157 32.28 17.18 2.00
C ALA A 157 33.41 16.13 1.84
N VAL A 158 33.39 15.31 0.77
CA VAL A 158 34.45 14.33 0.43
C VAL A 158 35.06 14.66 -0.92
#